data_0e7bada659596a02c79ef7dc640b319e
#
_entry.id   0e7bada659596a02c79ef7dc640b319e
#
_cell.length_a   1.000
_cell.length_b   1.000
_cell.length_c   1.000
_cell.angle_alpha   90.00
_cell.angle_beta   90.00
_cell.angle_gamma   90.00
#
_symmetry.space_group_name_H-M   'P 1'
#
loop_
_entity.id
_entity.type
_entity.pdbx_description
1 polymer ?
#
loop_
_entity_poly.entity_id
_entity_poly.type
_entity_poly.pdbx_seq_one_letter_code
_entity_poly.pdbx_strand_id
1 'polypeptide(L)'
;MQKPDQDKLKIAIILIFVFVLAFFHYLTGIQRTPYYGFYCRLYYLPIVLAGLWFCLRGGVATAVLVSILFAPHMFFRWGQVDVIPLEHYLEIALFNLTGFLTGFLSSRINFQSMRAEKSMQQLSESFTQLREQATLIVEIEDQLRQADRLTALGELSAGMAHEIRNPLGSIRGTAEILRDALPADNQYTEFSQILIKEVDRLNQVVEDFLSFARPTADDQRDFKPTEILHEVLQLCRQQITKDNIKIHWQENPLPAVVGDAAQFKQVFLNLILNAFQAMPSGGELWIESDVNEKNQVVLTFRDSGSGIPAEDLDRIFNPFFTTKTKGTGLGLAITYRILKNHCGDISVANSPEGGAEFTIILKAADYPCPKNGE
;
A
#
# COMPACT_ATOMS: atom_id res chain seq x y z
N MET A 1 -4.32 -17.01 -29.19
CA MET A 1 -5.03 -18.10 -29.85
C MET A 1 -5.14 -17.93 -31.38
N GLN A 2 -4.06 -17.62 -32.11
CA GLN A 2 -4.11 -17.43 -33.58
C GLN A 2 -3.09 -18.29 -34.35
N LYS A 3 -2.44 -19.25 -33.68
CA LYS A 3 -1.39 -20.06 -34.30
C LYS A 3 -1.84 -21.14 -35.31
N PRO A 4 -2.94 -21.92 -35.14
CA PRO A 4 -3.17 -23.09 -36.00
C PRO A 4 -3.50 -22.75 -37.47
N ASP A 5 -4.15 -21.65 -37.77
CA ASP A 5 -4.50 -21.28 -39.15
C ASP A 5 -3.32 -20.67 -39.90
N GLN A 6 -2.45 -19.93 -39.22
CA GLN A 6 -1.21 -19.44 -39.83
C GLN A 6 -0.23 -20.57 -40.15
N ASP A 7 -0.13 -21.60 -39.31
CA ASP A 7 0.75 -22.73 -39.54
C ASP A 7 0.24 -23.59 -40.73
N LYS A 8 -1.07 -23.80 -40.86
CA LYS A 8 -1.68 -24.45 -42.01
C LYS A 8 -1.39 -23.68 -43.31
N LEU A 9 -1.50 -22.35 -43.28
CA LEU A 9 -1.19 -21.49 -44.41
C LEU A 9 0.29 -21.61 -44.81
N LYS A 10 1.22 -21.56 -43.85
CA LYS A 10 2.65 -21.75 -44.13
C LYS A 10 2.97 -23.11 -44.72
N ILE A 11 2.38 -24.18 -44.16
CA ILE A 11 2.53 -25.54 -44.71
C ILE A 11 2.00 -25.58 -46.16
N ALA A 12 0.81 -25.03 -46.40
CA ALA A 12 0.24 -24.98 -47.75
C ALA A 12 1.16 -24.24 -48.73
N ILE A 13 1.73 -23.11 -48.34
CA ILE A 13 2.69 -22.35 -49.17
C ILE A 13 3.92 -23.19 -49.49
N ILE A 14 4.51 -23.89 -48.55
CA ILE A 14 5.69 -24.74 -48.76
C ILE A 14 5.34 -25.87 -49.71
N LEU A 15 4.21 -26.57 -49.49
CA LEU A 15 3.78 -27.69 -50.36
C LEU A 15 3.49 -27.24 -51.77
N ILE A 16 2.74 -26.14 -51.93
CA ILE A 16 2.48 -25.57 -53.28
C ILE A 16 3.79 -25.25 -53.97
N PHE A 17 4.73 -24.61 -53.25
CA PHE A 17 6.02 -24.24 -53.83
C PHE A 17 6.83 -25.48 -54.25
N VAL A 18 6.91 -26.51 -53.41
CA VAL A 18 7.59 -27.77 -53.76
C VAL A 18 6.94 -28.45 -54.94
N PHE A 19 5.59 -28.57 -54.99
CA PHE A 19 4.90 -29.25 -56.10
C PHE A 19 4.97 -28.46 -57.40
N VAL A 20 4.89 -27.13 -57.37
CA VAL A 20 5.07 -26.28 -58.55
C VAL A 20 6.48 -26.45 -59.14
N LEU A 21 7.50 -26.45 -58.26
CA LEU A 21 8.87 -26.68 -58.72
C LEU A 21 9.04 -28.09 -59.28
N ALA A 22 8.48 -29.11 -58.65
CA ALA A 22 8.52 -30.47 -59.12
C ALA A 22 7.82 -30.59 -60.51
N PHE A 23 6.65 -29.96 -60.67
CA PHE A 23 5.93 -29.95 -61.97
C PHE A 23 6.77 -29.35 -63.09
N PHE A 24 7.36 -28.16 -62.89
CA PHE A 24 8.24 -27.54 -63.89
C PHE A 24 9.52 -28.34 -64.08
N HIS A 25 10.08 -28.96 -63.08
CA HIS A 25 11.25 -29.80 -63.17
C HIS A 25 10.99 -31.04 -64.04
N TYR A 26 9.81 -31.69 -63.94
CA TYR A 26 9.42 -32.83 -64.77
C TYR A 26 9.04 -32.44 -66.23
N LEU A 27 8.46 -31.23 -66.43
CA LEU A 27 8.13 -30.70 -67.73
C LEU A 27 9.35 -30.37 -68.59
N THR A 28 10.43 -29.87 -67.96
CA THR A 28 11.62 -29.40 -68.73
C THR A 28 12.49 -30.49 -69.31
N GLY A 29 12.17 -31.77 -69.10
CA GLY A 29 12.77 -32.93 -69.78
C GLY A 29 14.32 -32.90 -69.73
N ILE A 30 14.93 -34.09 -69.67
CA ILE A 30 16.36 -34.32 -69.46
C ILE A 30 17.27 -33.84 -70.61
N GLN A 31 16.71 -33.51 -71.71
CA GLN A 31 17.50 -33.22 -72.92
C GLN A 31 17.49 -31.72 -73.27
N ARG A 32 18.58 -31.00 -72.98
CA ARG A 32 18.98 -29.76 -73.66
C ARG A 32 18.55 -28.40 -73.06
N THR A 33 18.29 -28.22 -71.78
CA THR A 33 18.06 -26.86 -71.40
C THR A 33 19.00 -26.41 -70.28
N PRO A 34 19.61 -25.20 -70.35
CA PRO A 34 20.39 -24.57 -69.29
C PRO A 34 19.58 -24.32 -68.00
N TYR A 35 18.26 -24.55 -68.05
CA TYR A 35 17.30 -24.32 -66.96
C TYR A 35 17.26 -25.48 -65.94
N TYR A 36 17.77 -26.68 -66.25
CA TYR A 36 17.77 -27.81 -65.31
C TYR A 36 18.49 -27.48 -64.01
N GLY A 37 19.72 -26.97 -64.06
CA GLY A 37 20.49 -26.58 -62.91
C GLY A 37 19.86 -25.40 -62.10
N PHE A 38 19.03 -24.61 -62.81
CA PHE A 38 18.30 -23.54 -62.16
C PHE A 38 17.17 -24.06 -61.25
N TYR A 39 16.37 -25.00 -61.73
CA TYR A 39 15.28 -25.63 -60.98
C TYR A 39 15.83 -26.44 -59.78
N CYS A 40 16.94 -27.14 -59.91
CA CYS A 40 17.58 -27.85 -58.83
C CYS A 40 17.96 -26.89 -57.67
N ARG A 41 18.48 -25.71 -57.99
CA ARG A 41 18.82 -24.69 -56.98
C ARG A 41 17.61 -24.07 -56.35
N LEU A 42 16.48 -23.94 -57.03
CA LEU A 42 15.26 -23.37 -56.43
C LEU A 42 14.66 -24.23 -55.32
N TYR A 43 14.91 -25.56 -55.29
CA TYR A 43 14.46 -26.43 -54.18
C TYR A 43 15.02 -26.07 -52.82
N TYR A 44 16.15 -25.35 -52.74
CA TYR A 44 16.67 -24.87 -51.47
C TYR A 44 15.75 -23.84 -50.80
N LEU A 45 14.98 -23.07 -51.57
CA LEU A 45 14.09 -22.04 -50.99
C LEU A 45 12.99 -22.61 -50.10
N PRO A 46 12.16 -23.58 -50.53
CA PRO A 46 11.14 -24.17 -49.67
C PRO A 46 11.77 -24.94 -48.48
N ILE A 47 12.96 -25.55 -48.64
CA ILE A 47 13.68 -26.23 -47.55
C ILE A 47 14.12 -25.23 -46.48
N VAL A 48 14.71 -24.11 -46.89
CA VAL A 48 15.14 -23.06 -45.96
C VAL A 48 13.94 -22.41 -45.26
N LEU A 49 12.87 -22.07 -46.03
CA LEU A 49 11.64 -21.52 -45.46
C LEU A 49 11.00 -22.45 -44.42
N ALA A 50 10.94 -23.75 -44.72
CA ALA A 50 10.42 -24.76 -43.82
C ALA A 50 11.29 -24.88 -42.56
N GLY A 51 12.62 -24.82 -42.68
CA GLY A 51 13.56 -24.81 -41.58
C GLY A 51 13.40 -23.57 -40.68
N LEU A 52 13.21 -22.40 -41.27
CA LEU A 52 12.98 -21.16 -40.54
C LEU A 52 11.62 -21.13 -39.81
N TRP A 53 10.53 -21.60 -40.45
CA TRP A 53 9.19 -21.53 -39.87
C TRP A 53 8.88 -22.66 -38.88
N PHE A 54 9.37 -23.87 -39.16
CA PHE A 54 9.04 -25.09 -38.40
C PHE A 54 10.26 -25.77 -37.76
N CYS A 55 11.38 -25.05 -37.71
CA CYS A 55 12.63 -25.54 -37.09
C CYS A 55 13.12 -26.87 -37.74
N LEU A 56 13.76 -27.71 -36.90
CA LEU A 56 14.37 -28.95 -37.36
C LEU A 56 13.38 -29.89 -38.06
N ARG A 57 12.16 -30.02 -37.51
CA ARG A 57 11.13 -30.94 -38.09
C ARG A 57 10.68 -30.47 -39.46
N GLY A 58 10.49 -29.18 -39.66
CA GLY A 58 10.09 -28.63 -40.97
C GLY A 58 11.20 -28.69 -42.00
N GLY A 59 12.43 -28.30 -41.65
CA GLY A 59 13.58 -28.35 -42.55
C GLY A 59 13.88 -29.76 -43.02
N VAL A 60 13.95 -30.72 -42.11
CA VAL A 60 14.24 -32.14 -42.45
C VAL A 60 13.08 -32.75 -43.26
N ALA A 61 11.82 -32.56 -42.83
CA ALA A 61 10.68 -33.13 -43.56
C ALA A 61 10.57 -32.61 -45.01
N THR A 62 10.80 -31.30 -45.20
CA THR A 62 10.75 -30.70 -46.54
C THR A 62 11.94 -31.16 -47.41
N ALA A 63 13.14 -31.28 -46.82
CA ALA A 63 14.30 -31.77 -47.52
C ALA A 63 14.13 -33.24 -48.00
N VAL A 64 13.57 -34.09 -47.13
CA VAL A 64 13.24 -35.49 -47.47
C VAL A 64 12.15 -35.52 -48.53
N LEU A 65 11.09 -34.72 -48.43
CA LEU A 65 10.04 -34.63 -49.44
C LEU A 65 10.61 -34.22 -50.82
N VAL A 66 11.47 -33.18 -50.83
CA VAL A 66 12.15 -32.74 -52.06
C VAL A 66 13.04 -33.86 -52.61
N SER A 67 13.79 -34.56 -51.76
CA SER A 67 14.65 -35.67 -52.17
C SER A 67 13.84 -36.82 -52.80
N ILE A 68 12.67 -37.16 -52.26
CA ILE A 68 11.75 -38.17 -52.77
C ILE A 68 11.18 -37.75 -54.12
N LEU A 69 10.82 -36.48 -54.30
CA LEU A 69 10.29 -35.97 -55.56
C LEU A 69 11.40 -35.82 -56.64
N PHE A 70 12.62 -35.58 -56.23
CA PHE A 70 13.77 -35.47 -57.13
C PHE A 70 14.32 -36.84 -57.59
N ALA A 71 14.30 -37.85 -56.69
CA ALA A 71 14.87 -39.19 -56.97
C ALA A 71 14.32 -39.89 -58.22
N PRO A 72 13.02 -39.93 -58.52
CA PRO A 72 12.48 -40.61 -59.72
C PRO A 72 13.04 -40.03 -61.03
N HIS A 73 13.21 -38.71 -61.04
CA HIS A 73 13.78 -38.05 -62.25
C HIS A 73 15.23 -38.46 -62.51
N MET A 74 15.93 -38.85 -61.47
CA MET A 74 17.31 -39.32 -61.51
C MET A 74 17.44 -40.79 -61.85
N PHE A 75 16.55 -41.67 -61.34
CA PHE A 75 16.62 -43.12 -61.55
C PHE A 75 15.87 -43.62 -62.80
N PHE A 76 14.77 -42.99 -63.17
CA PHE A 76 13.96 -43.38 -64.31
C PHE A 76 14.35 -42.63 -65.61
N ARG A 77 15.67 -42.54 -65.85
CA ARG A 77 16.16 -42.11 -67.16
C ARG A 77 15.88 -43.18 -68.21
N TRP A 78 14.79 -43.00 -68.96
CA TRP A 78 14.40 -43.90 -70.00
C TRP A 78 15.46 -43.90 -71.13
N GLY A 79 16.33 -44.92 -71.15
CA GLY A 79 16.99 -45.46 -72.32
C GLY A 79 18.41 -45.02 -72.62
N GLN A 80 19.13 -44.24 -71.87
CA GLN A 80 20.50 -43.85 -72.29
C GLN A 80 21.34 -43.30 -71.13
N VAL A 81 21.85 -44.04 -70.23
CA VAL A 81 23.16 -43.84 -69.57
C VAL A 81 23.37 -44.90 -68.46
N ASP A 82 24.48 -45.64 -68.52
CA ASP A 82 24.81 -46.72 -67.62
C ASP A 82 25.35 -46.23 -66.22
N VAL A 83 25.55 -44.93 -66.05
CA VAL A 83 26.12 -44.38 -64.81
C VAL A 83 25.40 -43.09 -64.44
N ILE A 84 24.82 -43.03 -63.17
CA ILE A 84 24.24 -41.84 -62.63
C ILE A 84 25.39 -40.89 -62.24
N PRO A 85 25.40 -39.60 -62.65
CA PRO A 85 26.44 -38.66 -62.31
C PRO A 85 26.51 -38.41 -60.80
N LEU A 86 27.72 -38.38 -60.22
CA LEU A 86 27.98 -38.14 -58.85
C LEU A 86 27.29 -36.84 -58.35
N GLU A 87 27.14 -35.84 -59.18
CA GLU A 87 26.49 -34.56 -58.94
C GLU A 87 25.07 -34.70 -58.35
N HIS A 88 24.30 -35.67 -58.81
CA HIS A 88 22.93 -35.87 -58.34
C HIS A 88 22.82 -36.44 -56.93
N TYR A 89 23.75 -37.32 -56.56
CA TYR A 89 23.86 -37.81 -55.19
C TYR A 89 24.28 -36.68 -54.22
N LEU A 90 25.18 -35.82 -54.69
CA LEU A 90 25.62 -34.64 -53.93
C LEU A 90 24.48 -33.63 -53.74
N GLU A 91 23.59 -33.43 -54.77
CA GLU A 91 22.44 -32.55 -54.63
C GLU A 91 21.45 -33.03 -53.56
N ILE A 92 21.10 -34.35 -53.53
CA ILE A 92 20.26 -34.93 -52.51
C ILE A 92 20.90 -34.78 -51.11
N ALA A 93 22.20 -35.05 -51.01
CA ALA A 93 22.93 -34.87 -49.74
C ALA A 93 22.90 -33.40 -49.28
N LEU A 94 23.06 -32.46 -50.20
CA LEU A 94 23.02 -31.02 -49.92
C LEU A 94 21.62 -30.53 -49.52
N PHE A 95 20.52 -31.04 -50.14
CA PHE A 95 19.15 -30.74 -49.71
C PHE A 95 18.94 -31.13 -48.25
N ASN A 96 19.33 -32.35 -47.87
CA ASN A 96 19.17 -32.86 -46.51
C ASN A 96 20.08 -32.14 -45.52
N LEU A 97 21.32 -31.84 -45.90
CA LEU A 97 22.24 -31.07 -45.07
C LEU A 97 21.70 -29.64 -44.82
N THR A 98 21.20 -28.99 -45.89
CA THR A 98 20.63 -27.64 -45.79
C THR A 98 19.39 -27.62 -44.87
N GLY A 99 18.47 -28.59 -45.06
CA GLY A 99 17.28 -28.72 -44.21
C GLY A 99 17.62 -28.99 -42.74
N PHE A 100 18.62 -29.83 -42.49
CA PHE A 100 19.10 -30.10 -41.15
C PHE A 100 19.75 -28.86 -40.54
N LEU A 101 20.70 -28.22 -41.22
CA LEU A 101 21.42 -27.06 -40.69
C LEU A 101 20.50 -25.87 -40.44
N THR A 102 19.65 -25.51 -41.39
CA THR A 102 18.71 -24.40 -41.24
C THR A 102 17.71 -24.67 -40.12
N GLY A 103 17.16 -25.86 -40.06
CA GLY A 103 16.21 -26.27 -39.03
C GLY A 103 16.86 -26.35 -37.63
N PHE A 104 18.09 -26.85 -37.51
CA PHE A 104 18.85 -26.90 -36.28
C PHE A 104 19.19 -25.50 -35.77
N LEU A 105 19.66 -24.63 -36.65
CA LEU A 105 20.04 -23.26 -36.30
C LEU A 105 18.81 -22.47 -35.82
N SER A 106 17.68 -22.59 -36.57
CA SER A 106 16.41 -21.96 -36.20
C SER A 106 15.90 -22.47 -34.83
N SER A 107 15.97 -23.78 -34.59
CA SER A 107 15.61 -24.37 -33.29
C SER A 107 16.44 -23.78 -32.15
N ARG A 108 17.73 -23.60 -32.36
CA ARG A 108 18.67 -23.08 -31.36
C ARG A 108 18.40 -21.61 -31.05
N ILE A 109 18.16 -20.80 -32.09
CA ILE A 109 17.82 -19.37 -31.92
C ILE A 109 16.51 -19.21 -31.14
N ASN A 110 15.46 -19.94 -31.53
CA ASN A 110 14.17 -19.88 -30.85
C ASN A 110 14.27 -20.31 -29.37
N PHE A 111 15.04 -21.36 -29.09
CA PHE A 111 15.27 -21.80 -27.71
C PHE A 111 15.98 -20.73 -26.88
N GLN A 112 17.02 -20.09 -27.43
CA GLN A 112 17.72 -19.01 -26.77
C GLN A 112 16.82 -17.78 -26.52
N SER A 113 16.02 -17.40 -27.54
CA SER A 113 15.07 -16.29 -27.42
C SER A 113 14.05 -16.53 -26.32
N MET A 114 13.39 -17.70 -26.29
CA MET A 114 12.44 -18.06 -25.24
C MET A 114 13.08 -18.07 -23.84
N ARG A 115 14.33 -18.51 -23.73
CA ARG A 115 15.05 -18.51 -22.46
C ARG A 115 15.38 -17.10 -22.01
N ALA A 116 15.79 -16.24 -22.94
CA ALA A 116 16.07 -14.83 -22.65
C ALA A 116 14.79 -14.09 -22.22
N GLU A 117 13.66 -14.29 -22.91
CA GLU A 117 12.36 -13.71 -22.54
C GLU A 117 11.93 -14.14 -21.13
N LYS A 118 12.04 -15.44 -20.81
CA LYS A 118 11.71 -15.95 -19.48
C LYS A 118 12.60 -15.34 -18.39
N SER A 119 13.90 -15.20 -18.65
CA SER A 119 14.83 -14.59 -17.69
C SER A 119 14.53 -13.10 -17.50
N MET A 120 14.17 -12.38 -18.55
CA MET A 120 13.76 -10.97 -18.48
C MET A 120 12.48 -10.80 -17.67
N GLN A 121 11.51 -11.68 -17.85
CA GLN A 121 10.27 -11.65 -17.08
C GLN A 121 10.54 -11.90 -15.59
N GLN A 122 11.32 -12.94 -15.26
CA GLN A 122 11.69 -13.22 -13.85
C GLN A 122 12.47 -12.07 -13.20
N LEU A 123 13.37 -11.44 -13.96
CA LEU A 123 14.11 -10.28 -13.50
C LEU A 123 13.16 -9.10 -13.21
N SER A 124 12.22 -8.83 -14.11
CA SER A 124 11.21 -7.77 -13.94
C SER A 124 10.34 -7.99 -12.71
N GLU A 125 9.89 -9.23 -12.48
CA GLU A 125 9.10 -9.60 -11.29
C GLU A 125 9.91 -9.39 -10.00
N SER A 126 11.19 -9.83 -10.00
CA SER A 126 12.10 -9.64 -8.85
C SER A 126 12.37 -8.16 -8.57
N PHE A 127 12.54 -7.34 -9.60
CA PHE A 127 12.71 -5.90 -9.43
C PHE A 127 11.48 -5.23 -8.81
N THR A 128 10.27 -5.64 -9.22
CA THR A 128 9.02 -5.13 -8.65
C THR A 128 8.91 -5.47 -7.16
N GLN A 129 9.18 -6.72 -6.80
CA GLN A 129 9.17 -7.18 -5.40
C GLN A 129 10.20 -6.44 -4.54
N LEU A 130 11.43 -6.28 -5.04
CA LEU A 130 12.48 -5.53 -4.33
C LEU A 130 12.08 -4.08 -4.10
N ARG A 131 11.44 -3.45 -5.07
CA ARG A 131 10.97 -2.06 -4.95
C ARG A 131 9.88 -1.92 -3.89
N GLU A 132 8.93 -2.85 -3.85
CA GLU A 132 7.87 -2.87 -2.83
C GLU A 132 8.47 -3.07 -1.43
N GLN A 133 9.42 -4.01 -1.28
CA GLN A 133 10.12 -4.22 -0.01
C GLN A 133 10.92 -2.99 0.44
N ALA A 134 11.62 -2.33 -0.49
CA ALA A 134 12.37 -1.12 -0.19
C ALA A 134 11.45 0.02 0.29
N THR A 135 10.29 0.19 -0.33
CA THR A 135 9.31 1.20 0.09
C THR A 135 8.79 0.91 1.50
N LEU A 136 8.45 -0.35 1.79
CA LEU A 136 8.00 -0.77 3.12
C LEU A 136 9.08 -0.57 4.20
N ILE A 137 10.35 -0.86 3.89
CA ILE A 137 11.46 -0.64 4.82
C ILE A 137 11.60 0.84 5.18
N VAL A 138 11.51 1.75 4.20
CA VAL A 138 11.58 3.20 4.45
C VAL A 138 10.43 3.65 5.35
N GLU A 139 9.23 3.15 5.13
CA GLU A 139 8.07 3.47 5.97
C GLU A 139 8.24 2.97 7.40
N ILE A 140 8.70 1.73 7.59
CA ILE A 140 8.99 1.15 8.91
C ILE A 140 10.11 1.92 9.61
N GLU A 141 11.17 2.31 8.88
CA GLU A 141 12.29 3.08 9.46
C GLU A 141 11.83 4.46 9.96
N ASP A 142 10.94 5.12 9.24
CA ASP A 142 10.37 6.41 9.67
C ASP A 142 9.49 6.25 10.92
N GLN A 143 8.68 5.19 10.98
CA GLN A 143 7.87 4.88 12.16
C GLN A 143 8.75 4.56 13.37
N LEU A 144 9.81 3.77 13.19
CA LEU A 144 10.79 3.47 14.23
C LEU A 144 11.49 4.74 14.74
N ARG A 145 11.96 5.60 13.85
CA ARG A 145 12.59 6.88 14.23
C ARG A 145 11.64 7.77 15.02
N GLN A 146 10.36 7.78 14.66
CA GLN A 146 9.34 8.54 15.39
C GLN A 146 9.10 7.94 16.78
N ALA A 147 9.00 6.62 16.89
CA ALA A 147 8.87 5.90 18.15
C ALA A 147 10.09 6.12 19.07
N ASP A 148 11.31 6.02 18.54
CA ASP A 148 12.55 6.25 19.29
C ASP A 148 12.63 7.69 19.83
N ARG A 149 12.28 8.68 19.01
CA ARG A 149 12.21 10.09 19.45
C ARG A 149 11.21 10.27 20.59
N LEU A 150 10.05 9.64 20.51
CA LEU A 150 9.01 9.70 21.54
C LEU A 150 9.46 9.00 22.83
N THR A 151 10.14 7.87 22.73
CA THR A 151 10.67 7.13 23.88
C THR A 151 11.77 7.92 24.60
N ALA A 152 12.74 8.45 23.86
CA ALA A 152 13.79 9.29 24.41
C ALA A 152 13.21 10.56 25.08
N LEU A 153 12.20 11.15 24.45
CA LEU A 153 11.48 12.30 25.01
C LEU A 153 10.74 11.90 26.29
N GLY A 154 10.18 10.71 26.37
CA GLY A 154 9.49 10.15 27.53
C GLY A 154 10.39 9.97 28.74
N GLU A 155 11.56 9.35 28.54
CA GLU A 155 12.54 9.12 29.62
C GLU A 155 13.10 10.43 30.21
N LEU A 156 13.43 11.39 29.35
CA LEU A 156 13.93 12.70 29.77
C LEU A 156 12.84 13.56 30.46
N SER A 157 11.60 13.43 29.96
CA SER A 157 10.48 14.26 30.43
C SER A 157 10.09 14.01 31.87
N ALA A 158 10.20 12.79 32.37
CA ALA A 158 9.84 12.47 33.77
C ALA A 158 10.73 13.19 34.79
N GLY A 159 12.04 13.29 34.53
CA GLY A 159 12.98 14.05 35.33
C GLY A 159 12.75 15.57 35.22
N MET A 160 12.65 16.06 33.98
CA MET A 160 12.46 17.50 33.73
C MET A 160 11.14 18.05 34.31
N ALA A 161 10.07 17.26 34.29
CA ALA A 161 8.80 17.71 34.82
C ALA A 161 8.83 17.95 36.33
N HIS A 162 9.54 17.12 37.10
CA HIS A 162 9.77 17.38 38.53
C HIS A 162 10.57 18.65 38.71
N GLU A 163 11.59 18.89 37.91
CA GLU A 163 12.42 20.10 37.99
C GLU A 163 11.69 21.37 37.54
N ILE A 164 10.70 21.27 36.63
CA ILE A 164 9.85 22.39 36.20
C ILE A 164 8.73 22.65 37.23
N ARG A 165 8.14 21.60 37.81
CA ARG A 165 7.06 21.72 38.79
C ARG A 165 7.51 22.43 40.04
N ASN A 166 8.78 22.23 40.47
CA ASN A 166 9.34 22.86 41.65
C ASN A 166 9.36 24.40 41.59
N PRO A 167 9.95 25.06 40.58
CA PRO A 167 9.91 26.51 40.46
C PRO A 167 8.49 27.05 40.24
N LEU A 168 7.65 26.33 39.48
CA LEU A 168 6.24 26.71 39.28
C LEU A 168 5.49 26.69 40.63
N GLY A 169 5.72 25.68 41.48
CA GLY A 169 5.16 25.62 42.83
C GLY A 169 5.59 26.79 43.72
N SER A 170 6.86 27.19 43.64
CA SER A 170 7.37 28.36 44.35
C SER A 170 6.76 29.67 43.88
N ILE A 171 6.62 29.86 42.55
CA ILE A 171 5.98 31.04 41.95
C ILE A 171 4.50 31.10 42.35
N ARG A 172 3.79 29.96 42.30
CA ARG A 172 2.41 29.86 42.74
C ARG A 172 2.24 30.24 44.21
N GLY A 173 3.02 29.61 45.10
CA GLY A 173 2.95 29.90 46.52
C GLY A 173 3.23 31.36 46.85
N THR A 174 4.20 31.97 46.17
CA THR A 174 4.49 33.41 46.34
C THR A 174 3.32 34.28 45.85
N ALA A 175 2.72 33.93 44.71
CA ALA A 175 1.57 34.66 44.18
C ALA A 175 0.31 34.51 45.07
N GLU A 176 0.11 33.34 45.70
CA GLU A 176 -0.97 33.10 46.68
C GLU A 176 -0.77 33.93 47.93
N ILE A 177 0.44 33.97 48.48
CA ILE A 177 0.78 34.80 49.66
C ILE A 177 0.54 36.28 49.33
N LEU A 178 0.95 36.76 48.17
CA LEU A 178 0.71 38.14 47.72
C LEU A 178 -0.79 38.44 47.59
N ARG A 179 -1.56 37.55 47.00
CA ARG A 179 -3.03 37.68 46.86
C ARG A 179 -3.69 37.81 48.24
N ASP A 180 -3.31 36.94 49.17
CA ASP A 180 -3.96 36.85 50.47
C ASP A 180 -3.50 37.98 51.44
N ALA A 181 -2.32 38.57 51.19
CA ALA A 181 -1.80 39.70 51.95
C ALA A 181 -2.32 41.07 51.48
N LEU A 182 -2.90 41.15 50.29
CA LEU A 182 -3.37 42.43 49.71
C LEU A 182 -4.88 42.59 49.87
N PRO A 183 -5.39 43.83 50.08
CA PRO A 183 -6.83 44.10 50.06
C PRO A 183 -7.44 43.74 48.69
N ALA A 184 -8.72 43.35 48.71
CA ALA A 184 -9.42 42.89 47.47
C ALA A 184 -9.45 43.94 46.36
N ASP A 185 -9.49 45.23 46.72
CA ASP A 185 -9.52 46.36 45.78
C ASP A 185 -8.13 46.81 45.32
N ASN A 186 -7.05 46.10 45.71
CA ASN A 186 -5.71 46.45 45.29
C ASN A 186 -5.44 45.97 43.88
N GLN A 187 -4.91 46.86 43.03
CA GLN A 187 -4.55 46.53 41.63
C GLN A 187 -3.57 45.32 41.51
N TYR A 188 -2.74 45.09 42.56
CA TYR A 188 -1.79 43.96 42.58
C TYR A 188 -2.47 42.62 42.87
N THR A 189 -3.67 42.60 43.41
CA THR A 189 -4.48 41.39 43.63
C THR A 189 -4.85 40.76 42.28
N GLU A 190 -5.19 41.57 41.27
CA GLU A 190 -5.47 41.12 39.91
C GLU A 190 -4.21 40.48 39.28
N PHE A 191 -3.03 41.11 39.42
CA PHE A 191 -1.77 40.57 38.91
C PHE A 191 -1.41 39.21 39.59
N SER A 192 -1.66 39.07 40.89
CA SER A 192 -1.45 37.83 41.59
C SER A 192 -2.37 36.71 41.08
N GLN A 193 -3.62 37.01 40.77
CA GLN A 193 -4.58 36.07 40.17
C GLN A 193 -4.16 35.67 38.77
N ILE A 194 -3.66 36.60 37.96
CA ILE A 194 -3.13 36.30 36.62
C ILE A 194 -1.92 35.36 36.72
N LEU A 195 -0.98 35.64 37.67
CA LEU A 195 0.19 34.78 37.88
C LEU A 195 -0.22 33.35 38.28
N ILE A 196 -1.14 33.20 39.23
CA ILE A 196 -1.65 31.88 39.66
C ILE A 196 -2.24 31.15 38.47
N LYS A 197 -3.09 31.81 37.68
CA LYS A 197 -3.69 31.24 36.48
C LYS A 197 -2.67 30.78 35.46
N GLU A 198 -1.60 31.56 35.22
CA GLU A 198 -0.58 31.21 34.25
C GLU A 198 0.32 30.06 34.73
N VAL A 199 0.59 30.00 36.04
CA VAL A 199 1.31 28.86 36.64
C VAL A 199 0.47 27.58 36.55
N ASP A 200 -0.82 27.65 36.83
CA ASP A 200 -1.72 26.51 36.66
C ASP A 200 -1.77 26.03 35.21
N ARG A 201 -1.76 26.98 34.26
CA ARG A 201 -1.67 26.65 32.85
C ARG A 201 -0.37 25.95 32.46
N LEU A 202 0.77 26.45 32.98
CA LEU A 202 2.09 25.82 32.74
C LEU A 202 2.16 24.42 33.35
N ASN A 203 1.63 24.21 34.55
CA ASN A 203 1.53 22.90 35.17
C ASN A 203 0.70 21.94 34.29
N GLN A 204 -0.42 22.40 33.72
CA GLN A 204 -1.23 21.59 32.83
C GLN A 204 -0.45 21.20 31.52
N VAL A 205 0.30 22.15 30.94
CA VAL A 205 1.16 21.88 29.79
C VAL A 205 2.20 20.79 30.10
N VAL A 206 2.81 20.85 31.28
CA VAL A 206 3.79 19.86 31.75
C VAL A 206 3.12 18.49 31.95
N GLU A 207 1.93 18.45 32.56
CA GLU A 207 1.18 17.20 32.73
C GLU A 207 0.78 16.58 31.37
N ASP A 208 0.26 17.40 30.48
CA ASP A 208 -0.09 16.94 29.10
C ASP A 208 1.14 16.36 28.37
N PHE A 209 2.28 17.04 28.50
CA PHE A 209 3.54 16.61 27.92
C PHE A 209 4.04 15.29 28.54
N LEU A 210 3.96 15.13 29.83
CA LEU A 210 4.29 13.88 30.54
C LEU A 210 3.36 12.74 30.13
N SER A 211 2.07 13.01 30.06
CA SER A 211 1.07 12.05 29.64
C SER A 211 1.33 11.58 28.18
N PHE A 212 1.77 12.52 27.33
CA PHE A 212 2.19 12.20 25.97
C PHE A 212 3.48 11.38 25.93
N ALA A 213 4.41 11.57 26.85
CA ALA A 213 5.73 10.93 26.85
C ALA A 213 5.77 9.58 27.61
N ARG A 214 4.82 9.29 28.49
CA ARG A 214 4.79 8.03 29.27
C ARG A 214 4.55 6.82 28.35
N PRO A 215 5.32 5.70 28.55
CA PRO A 215 4.95 4.41 28.03
C PRO A 215 3.59 4.00 28.61
N THR A 216 2.75 3.40 27.80
CA THR A 216 1.47 2.84 28.25
C THR A 216 1.72 1.76 29.31
N ALA A 217 1.23 1.98 30.53
CA ALA A 217 1.21 0.93 31.54
C ALA A 217 0.23 -0.18 31.07
N ASP A 218 0.61 -1.42 31.27
CA ASP A 218 -0.05 -2.62 30.73
C ASP A 218 -1.28 -3.05 31.57
N ASP A 219 -2.03 -2.11 32.16
CA ASP A 219 -3.23 -2.41 32.95
C ASP A 219 -4.48 -2.50 32.05
N GLN A 220 -4.43 -3.45 31.12
CA GLN A 220 -5.54 -3.72 30.19
C GLN A 220 -6.59 -4.56 30.90
N ARG A 221 -7.77 -3.99 31.08
CA ARG A 221 -8.95 -4.64 31.66
C ARG A 221 -10.16 -4.41 30.76
N ASP A 222 -11.14 -5.30 30.90
CA ASP A 222 -12.44 -5.08 30.28
C ASP A 222 -13.14 -3.90 30.95
N PHE A 223 -13.60 -2.96 30.16
CA PHE A 223 -14.41 -1.84 30.63
C PHE A 223 -15.55 -1.53 29.64
N LYS A 224 -16.59 -0.86 30.12
CA LYS A 224 -17.68 -0.39 29.26
C LYS A 224 -17.49 1.08 28.91
N PRO A 225 -17.35 1.43 27.64
CA PRO A 225 -17.16 2.80 27.20
C PRO A 225 -18.27 3.76 27.67
N THR A 226 -19.51 3.28 27.76
CA THR A 226 -20.66 4.06 28.26
C THR A 226 -20.50 4.48 29.73
N GLU A 227 -19.98 3.61 30.60
CA GLU A 227 -19.75 3.92 32.00
C GLU A 227 -18.70 5.05 32.15
N ILE A 228 -17.60 4.96 31.39
CA ILE A 228 -16.56 5.99 31.37
C ILE A 228 -17.09 7.31 30.82
N LEU A 229 -17.93 7.26 29.79
CA LEU A 229 -18.52 8.45 29.19
C LEU A 229 -19.47 9.16 30.18
N HIS A 230 -20.27 8.41 30.95
CA HIS A 230 -21.08 8.95 32.03
C HIS A 230 -20.23 9.69 33.08
N GLU A 231 -19.12 9.08 33.51
CA GLU A 231 -18.21 9.72 34.48
C GLU A 231 -17.64 11.03 33.91
N VAL A 232 -17.23 11.06 32.66
CA VAL A 232 -16.68 12.26 32.02
C VAL A 232 -17.73 13.37 31.91
N LEU A 233 -18.95 13.02 31.46
CA LEU A 233 -20.03 14.00 31.40
C LEU A 233 -20.40 14.57 32.78
N GLN A 234 -20.37 13.74 33.81
CA GLN A 234 -20.57 14.19 35.20
C GLN A 234 -19.48 15.16 35.65
N LEU A 235 -18.21 14.90 35.30
CA LEU A 235 -17.11 15.84 35.57
C LEU A 235 -17.29 17.18 34.86
N CYS A 236 -17.79 17.13 33.61
CA CYS A 236 -17.99 18.33 32.82
C CYS A 236 -19.26 19.11 33.13
N ARG A 237 -20.11 18.65 34.08
CA ARG A 237 -21.44 19.21 34.35
C ARG A 237 -21.43 20.72 34.66
N GLN A 238 -20.48 21.21 35.43
CA GLN A 238 -20.36 22.63 35.74
C GLN A 238 -20.04 23.45 34.47
N GLN A 239 -19.14 22.95 33.63
CA GLN A 239 -18.74 23.59 32.38
C GLN A 239 -19.91 23.61 31.37
N ILE A 240 -20.62 22.50 31.25
CA ILE A 240 -21.82 22.37 30.40
C ILE A 240 -22.84 23.45 30.75
N THR A 241 -23.13 23.63 32.07
CA THR A 241 -24.09 24.64 32.52
C THR A 241 -23.57 26.06 32.31
N LYS A 242 -22.28 26.30 32.59
CA LYS A 242 -21.65 27.61 32.44
C LYS A 242 -21.61 28.10 31.00
N ASP A 243 -21.24 27.21 30.07
CA ASP A 243 -21.04 27.53 28.67
C ASP A 243 -22.34 27.35 27.85
N ASN A 244 -23.47 27.05 28.51
CA ASN A 244 -24.79 26.86 27.90
C ASN A 244 -24.78 25.84 26.76
N ILE A 245 -24.18 24.67 27.03
CA ILE A 245 -24.07 23.58 26.04
C ILE A 245 -25.18 22.56 26.28
N LYS A 246 -25.85 22.13 25.21
CA LYS A 246 -26.84 21.04 25.25
C LYS A 246 -26.16 19.75 24.81
N ILE A 247 -26.31 18.69 25.63
CA ILE A 247 -25.82 17.36 25.32
C ILE A 247 -26.97 16.50 24.82
N HIS A 248 -26.81 15.95 23.62
CA HIS A 248 -27.71 14.94 23.07
C HIS A 248 -26.94 13.63 23.02
N TRP A 249 -27.25 12.71 23.94
CA TRP A 249 -26.60 11.43 23.98
C TRP A 249 -27.58 10.31 23.67
N GLN A 250 -27.36 9.63 22.55
CA GLN A 250 -28.08 8.41 22.20
C GLN A 250 -27.27 7.22 22.74
N GLU A 251 -27.66 6.73 23.91
CA GLU A 251 -27.03 5.61 24.55
C GLU A 251 -27.57 4.29 24.02
N ASN A 252 -26.72 3.53 23.30
CA ASN A 252 -26.99 2.18 22.90
C ASN A 252 -26.16 1.20 23.74
N PRO A 253 -26.63 -0.03 24.00
CA PRO A 253 -25.83 -1.04 24.67
C PRO A 253 -24.58 -1.37 23.88
N LEU A 254 -23.40 -1.19 24.48
CA LEU A 254 -22.12 -1.49 23.85
C LEU A 254 -21.48 -2.72 24.52
N PRO A 255 -20.76 -3.57 23.75
CA PRO A 255 -19.90 -4.60 24.32
C PRO A 255 -18.76 -3.97 25.13
N ALA A 256 -18.19 -4.76 26.06
CA ALA A 256 -16.98 -4.36 26.75
C ALA A 256 -15.81 -4.24 25.77
N VAL A 257 -14.85 -3.37 26.08
CA VAL A 257 -13.62 -3.12 25.31
C VAL A 257 -12.45 -3.41 26.24
N VAL A 258 -11.37 -4.02 25.72
CA VAL A 258 -10.13 -4.25 26.45
C VAL A 258 -9.27 -2.99 26.42
N GLY A 259 -8.89 -2.49 27.60
CA GLY A 259 -8.01 -1.31 27.66
C GLY A 259 -7.87 -0.74 29.05
N ASP A 260 -7.18 0.40 29.13
CA ASP A 260 -7.03 1.18 30.38
C ASP A 260 -8.15 2.23 30.46
N ALA A 261 -9.10 2.03 31.36
CA ALA A 261 -10.25 2.91 31.58
C ALA A 261 -9.83 4.37 31.86
N ALA A 262 -8.69 4.59 32.57
CA ALA A 262 -8.18 5.93 32.86
C ALA A 262 -7.71 6.65 31.57
N GLN A 263 -7.08 5.92 30.66
CA GLN A 263 -6.67 6.47 29.37
C GLN A 263 -7.88 6.80 28.48
N PHE A 264 -8.90 5.93 28.45
CA PHE A 264 -10.14 6.22 27.70
C PHE A 264 -10.93 7.38 28.32
N LYS A 265 -10.90 7.54 29.64
CA LYS A 265 -11.43 8.73 30.29
C LYS A 265 -10.74 10.01 29.79
N GLN A 266 -9.42 9.99 29.61
CA GLN A 266 -8.66 11.09 29.02
C GLN A 266 -9.05 11.34 27.54
N VAL A 267 -9.23 10.29 26.74
CA VAL A 267 -9.70 10.39 25.34
C VAL A 267 -11.03 11.13 25.27
N PHE A 268 -12.03 10.66 26.02
CA PHE A 268 -13.37 11.26 26.00
C PHE A 268 -13.37 12.69 26.53
N LEU A 269 -12.63 12.94 27.61
CA LEU A 269 -12.47 14.28 28.16
C LEU A 269 -11.86 15.25 27.15
N ASN A 270 -10.80 14.84 26.45
CA ASN A 270 -10.16 15.66 25.44
C ASN A 270 -11.11 16.03 24.29
N LEU A 271 -11.90 15.07 23.79
CA LEU A 271 -12.85 15.33 22.71
C LEU A 271 -13.98 16.25 23.15
N ILE A 272 -14.55 16.00 24.34
CA ILE A 272 -15.64 16.82 24.88
C ILE A 272 -15.17 18.24 25.16
N LEU A 273 -13.99 18.43 25.76
CA LEU A 273 -13.43 19.77 26.01
C LEU A 273 -13.08 20.49 24.71
N ASN A 274 -12.61 19.77 23.69
CA ASN A 274 -12.37 20.35 22.36
C ASN A 274 -13.68 20.86 21.71
N ALA A 275 -14.76 20.09 21.82
CA ALA A 275 -16.09 20.50 21.37
C ALA A 275 -16.57 21.76 22.11
N PHE A 276 -16.44 21.82 23.45
CA PHE A 276 -16.83 23.00 24.22
C PHE A 276 -16.03 24.24 23.79
N GLN A 277 -14.74 24.10 23.59
CA GLN A 277 -13.88 25.18 23.12
C GLN A 277 -14.23 25.67 21.71
N ALA A 278 -14.79 24.80 20.86
CA ALA A 278 -15.29 25.17 19.54
C ALA A 278 -16.63 25.93 19.58
N MET A 279 -17.30 25.92 20.76
CA MET A 279 -18.63 26.52 20.98
C MET A 279 -18.60 27.58 22.10
N PRO A 280 -17.81 28.65 22.00
CA PRO A 280 -17.61 29.63 23.11
C PRO A 280 -18.89 30.43 23.45
N SER A 281 -19.88 30.47 22.57
CA SER A 281 -21.17 31.14 22.78
C SER A 281 -22.32 30.19 23.12
N GLY A 282 -21.99 28.93 23.49
CA GLY A 282 -22.95 27.85 23.64
C GLY A 282 -23.15 27.07 22.33
N GLY A 283 -23.85 25.94 22.42
CA GLY A 283 -24.08 25.07 21.27
C GLY A 283 -24.60 23.69 21.67
N GLU A 284 -24.53 22.77 20.76
CA GLU A 284 -25.02 21.41 20.93
C GLU A 284 -23.93 20.38 20.64
N LEU A 285 -23.81 19.38 21.51
CA LEU A 285 -22.91 18.24 21.35
C LEU A 285 -23.74 16.95 21.26
N TRP A 286 -23.65 16.28 20.14
CA TRP A 286 -24.26 14.95 19.94
C TRP A 286 -23.22 13.88 20.19
N ILE A 287 -23.61 12.88 20.95
CA ILE A 287 -22.80 11.69 21.23
C ILE A 287 -23.61 10.48 20.82
N GLU A 288 -23.13 9.73 19.87
CA GLU A 288 -23.77 8.54 19.37
C GLU A 288 -22.88 7.32 19.65
N SER A 289 -23.50 6.21 20.03
CA SER A 289 -22.79 4.96 20.30
C SER A 289 -23.47 3.83 19.53
N ASP A 290 -22.67 3.04 18.78
CA ASP A 290 -23.18 1.96 17.95
C ASP A 290 -22.17 0.81 17.84
N VAL A 291 -22.61 -0.31 17.26
CA VAL A 291 -21.74 -1.44 16.93
C VAL A 291 -21.85 -1.72 15.44
N ASN A 292 -20.72 -1.65 14.74
CA ASN A 292 -20.69 -1.89 13.30
C ASN A 292 -20.81 -3.39 12.94
N GLU A 293 -20.96 -3.71 11.65
CA GLU A 293 -21.07 -5.09 11.14
C GLU A 293 -19.86 -5.98 11.49
N LYS A 294 -18.72 -5.39 11.83
CA LYS A 294 -17.49 -6.09 12.24
C LYS A 294 -17.41 -6.31 13.76
N ASN A 295 -18.50 -6.10 14.50
CA ASN A 295 -18.56 -6.16 15.96
C ASN A 295 -17.56 -5.21 16.66
N GLN A 296 -17.35 -4.02 16.08
CA GLN A 296 -16.52 -2.97 16.66
C GLN A 296 -17.41 -1.88 17.24
N VAL A 297 -17.03 -1.36 18.41
CA VAL A 297 -17.70 -0.22 19.04
C VAL A 297 -17.36 1.03 18.27
N VAL A 298 -18.36 1.79 17.89
CA VAL A 298 -18.25 3.07 17.19
C VAL A 298 -18.85 4.15 18.10
N LEU A 299 -18.03 5.17 18.40
CA LEU A 299 -18.44 6.32 19.19
C LEU A 299 -18.24 7.58 18.36
N THR A 300 -19.31 8.35 18.14
CA THR A 300 -19.27 9.58 17.34
C THR A 300 -19.56 10.78 18.23
N PHE A 301 -18.71 11.79 18.17
CA PHE A 301 -18.81 13.06 18.88
C PHE A 301 -18.93 14.16 17.84
N ARG A 302 -20.10 14.80 17.74
CA ARG A 302 -20.37 15.88 16.79
C ARG A 302 -20.74 17.14 17.54
N ASP A 303 -20.03 18.23 17.29
CA ASP A 303 -20.31 19.55 17.83
C ASP A 303 -20.98 20.48 16.81
N SER A 304 -21.64 21.53 17.27
CA SER A 304 -22.20 22.60 16.44
C SER A 304 -21.27 23.81 16.34
N GLY A 305 -19.99 23.63 16.56
CA GLY A 305 -19.00 24.70 16.60
C GLY A 305 -18.55 25.19 15.21
N SER A 306 -17.40 25.82 15.17
CA SER A 306 -16.83 26.42 13.96
C SER A 306 -16.32 25.40 12.92
N GLY A 307 -16.22 24.12 13.29
CA GLY A 307 -15.58 23.10 12.46
C GLY A 307 -14.05 23.29 12.37
N ILE A 308 -13.44 22.53 11.47
CA ILE A 308 -11.97 22.50 11.25
C ILE A 308 -11.68 22.87 9.79
N PRO A 309 -10.78 23.83 9.51
CA PRO A 309 -10.36 24.11 8.14
C PRO A 309 -9.92 22.85 7.39
N ALA A 310 -10.30 22.73 6.13
CA ALA A 310 -10.00 21.51 5.34
C ALA A 310 -8.50 21.24 5.23
N GLU A 311 -7.68 22.28 5.20
CA GLU A 311 -6.20 22.22 5.16
C GLU A 311 -5.57 21.69 6.45
N ASP A 312 -6.33 21.70 7.55
CA ASP A 312 -5.86 21.29 8.88
C ASP A 312 -6.29 19.87 9.26
N LEU A 313 -7.29 19.28 8.59
CA LEU A 313 -7.86 17.98 8.93
C LEU A 313 -6.81 16.86 9.05
N ASP A 314 -5.82 16.83 8.14
CA ASP A 314 -4.74 15.84 8.16
C ASP A 314 -3.67 16.11 9.23
N ARG A 315 -3.69 17.31 9.85
CA ARG A 315 -2.64 17.76 10.75
C ARG A 315 -3.06 17.86 12.21
N ILE A 316 -4.37 17.80 12.51
CA ILE A 316 -4.89 18.00 13.87
C ILE A 316 -4.40 16.96 14.89
N PHE A 317 -3.99 15.79 14.44
CA PHE A 317 -3.41 14.74 15.29
C PHE A 317 -1.89 14.86 15.46
N ASN A 318 -1.24 15.81 14.77
CA ASN A 318 0.19 16.04 14.94
C ASN A 318 0.46 16.70 16.30
N PRO A 319 1.47 16.25 17.06
CA PRO A 319 1.84 16.87 18.31
C PRO A 319 2.15 18.36 18.14
N PHE A 320 1.72 19.17 19.11
CA PHE A 320 1.90 20.64 19.16
C PHE A 320 1.12 21.42 18.08
N PHE A 321 0.35 20.75 17.23
CA PHE A 321 -0.49 21.46 16.27
C PHE A 321 -1.73 22.03 16.98
N THR A 322 -1.91 23.33 16.88
CA THR A 322 -3.07 24.04 17.46
C THR A 322 -3.36 25.34 16.70
N THR A 323 -4.61 25.61 16.47
CA THR A 323 -5.13 26.90 15.97
C THR A 323 -5.58 27.81 17.09
N LYS A 324 -5.57 27.32 18.35
CA LYS A 324 -6.07 28.02 19.54
C LYS A 324 -4.92 28.75 20.23
N THR A 325 -5.14 30.02 20.63
CA THR A 325 -4.13 30.86 21.31
C THR A 325 -3.69 30.30 22.67
N LYS A 326 -4.51 29.48 23.32
CA LYS A 326 -4.23 28.87 24.65
C LYS A 326 -4.13 27.34 24.60
N GLY A 327 -4.15 26.73 23.44
CA GLY A 327 -4.06 25.28 23.30
C GLY A 327 -2.62 24.79 23.37
N THR A 328 -2.37 23.62 23.98
CA THR A 328 -1.06 22.93 23.97
C THR A 328 -0.79 22.19 22.66
N GLY A 329 -1.84 21.88 21.88
CA GLY A 329 -1.77 21.03 20.69
C GLY A 329 -1.45 19.57 20.97
N LEU A 330 -1.50 19.13 22.23
CA LEU A 330 -1.18 17.75 22.63
C LEU A 330 -2.41 16.87 22.82
N GLY A 331 -3.59 17.43 23.11
CA GLY A 331 -4.78 16.66 23.45
C GLY A 331 -5.21 15.66 22.38
N LEU A 332 -5.32 16.08 21.12
CA LEU A 332 -5.69 15.19 20.01
C LEU A 332 -4.57 14.20 19.66
N ALA A 333 -3.31 14.60 19.77
CA ALA A 333 -2.18 13.69 19.59
C ALA A 333 -2.14 12.59 20.65
N ILE A 334 -2.44 12.92 21.93
CA ILE A 334 -2.60 11.96 23.02
C ILE A 334 -3.77 11.02 22.73
N THR A 335 -4.91 11.57 22.32
CA THR A 335 -6.11 10.80 21.96
C THR A 335 -5.78 9.78 20.85
N TYR A 336 -5.16 10.22 19.75
CA TYR A 336 -4.74 9.36 18.67
C TYR A 336 -3.81 8.23 19.14
N ARG A 337 -2.80 8.55 19.93
CA ARG A 337 -1.85 7.58 20.47
C ARG A 337 -2.51 6.55 21.40
N ILE A 338 -3.36 6.99 22.33
CA ILE A 338 -4.09 6.07 23.21
C ILE A 338 -4.92 5.09 22.40
N LEU A 339 -5.67 5.57 21.42
CA LEU A 339 -6.50 4.72 20.57
C LEU A 339 -5.67 3.73 19.78
N LYS A 340 -4.58 4.15 19.13
CA LYS A 340 -3.70 3.25 18.38
C LYS A 340 -3.06 2.18 19.26
N ASN A 341 -2.64 2.52 20.48
CA ASN A 341 -2.09 1.55 21.45
C ASN A 341 -3.13 0.50 21.91
N HIS A 342 -4.41 0.82 21.81
CA HIS A 342 -5.53 -0.09 22.12
C HIS A 342 -6.19 -0.67 20.85
N CYS A 343 -5.47 -0.72 19.71
CA CYS A 343 -5.95 -1.21 18.43
C CYS A 343 -7.26 -0.55 17.97
N GLY A 344 -7.52 0.65 18.43
CA GLY A 344 -8.60 1.51 17.97
C GLY A 344 -8.16 2.44 16.85
N ASP A 345 -9.12 3.17 16.33
CA ASP A 345 -8.89 4.21 15.33
C ASP A 345 -9.71 5.46 15.64
N ILE A 346 -9.28 6.59 15.07
CA ILE A 346 -10.03 7.85 15.13
C ILE A 346 -9.97 8.54 13.78
N SER A 347 -11.11 9.02 13.36
CA SER A 347 -11.25 9.85 12.17
C SER A 347 -11.99 11.15 12.52
N VAL A 348 -11.84 12.14 11.65
CA VAL A 348 -12.49 13.45 11.79
C VAL A 348 -13.04 13.89 10.45
N ALA A 349 -14.21 14.52 10.50
CA ALA A 349 -14.83 15.20 9.37
C ALA A 349 -15.52 16.47 9.84
N ASN A 350 -15.85 17.39 8.94
CA ASN A 350 -16.78 18.47 9.24
C ASN A 350 -18.19 17.98 8.97
N SER A 351 -19.11 18.29 9.90
CA SER A 351 -20.52 18.01 9.71
C SER A 351 -21.12 18.93 8.62
N PRO A 352 -22.01 18.42 7.75
CA PRO A 352 -22.71 19.24 6.77
C PRO A 352 -23.56 20.35 7.42
N GLU A 353 -23.99 20.15 8.66
CA GLU A 353 -24.78 21.10 9.46
C GLU A 353 -23.92 22.14 10.20
N GLY A 354 -22.60 22.04 10.07
CA GLY A 354 -21.59 22.82 10.77
C GLY A 354 -20.97 22.07 11.95
N GLY A 355 -19.77 22.50 12.38
CA GLY A 355 -19.02 21.86 13.45
C GLY A 355 -18.15 20.69 13.00
N ALA A 356 -17.46 20.08 13.95
CA ALA A 356 -16.60 18.92 13.72
C ALA A 356 -17.26 17.63 14.22
N GLU A 357 -16.96 16.52 13.54
CA GLU A 357 -17.40 15.18 13.89
C GLU A 357 -16.18 14.28 14.05
N PHE A 358 -15.98 13.77 15.26
CA PHE A 358 -14.94 12.80 15.58
C PHE A 358 -15.55 11.42 15.73
N THR A 359 -15.07 10.44 15.00
CA THR A 359 -15.51 9.05 15.08
C THR A 359 -14.38 8.18 15.62
N ILE A 360 -14.63 7.50 16.74
CA ILE A 360 -13.74 6.51 17.37
C ILE A 360 -14.24 5.11 17.03
N ILE A 361 -13.33 4.21 16.66
CA ILE A 361 -13.61 2.81 16.43
C ILE A 361 -12.75 1.98 17.40
N LEU A 362 -13.39 1.11 18.21
CA LEU A 362 -12.72 0.25 19.18
C LEU A 362 -13.08 -1.21 18.93
N LYS A 363 -12.16 -2.13 19.19
CA LYS A 363 -12.44 -3.57 19.13
C LYS A 363 -13.18 -4.01 20.39
N ALA A 364 -14.21 -4.84 20.23
CA ALA A 364 -14.87 -5.49 21.37
C ALA A 364 -13.92 -6.49 22.06
N ALA A 365 -14.13 -6.75 23.35
CA ALA A 365 -13.28 -7.63 24.17
C ALA A 365 -13.15 -9.06 23.60
N ASP A 366 -14.15 -9.52 22.86
CA ASP A 366 -14.13 -10.84 22.21
C ASP A 366 -13.09 -10.95 21.05
N TYR A 367 -12.47 -9.82 20.63
CA TYR A 367 -11.44 -9.77 19.61
C TYR A 367 -10.20 -9.02 20.13
N PRO A 368 -9.40 -9.66 21.01
CA PRO A 368 -8.25 -9.00 21.62
C PRO A 368 -7.23 -8.52 20.58
N CYS A 369 -6.58 -7.41 20.89
CA CYS A 369 -5.48 -6.89 20.11
C CYS A 369 -4.32 -7.90 20.08
N PRO A 370 -3.70 -8.21 18.91
CA PRO A 370 -2.47 -8.97 18.91
C PRO A 370 -1.43 -8.23 19.76
N LYS A 371 -0.86 -8.93 20.76
CA LYS A 371 0.19 -8.33 21.59
C LYS A 371 1.38 -8.03 20.66
N ASN A 372 1.86 -6.80 20.69
CA ASN A 372 3.09 -6.42 20.01
C ASN A 372 4.22 -7.36 20.45
N GLY A 373 4.60 -8.32 19.61
CA GLY A 373 5.72 -9.21 19.88
C GLY A 373 5.55 -10.69 19.52
N GLU A 374 4.45 -11.10 18.83
CA GLU A 374 4.37 -12.43 18.20
C GLU A 374 4.34 -12.34 16.68
#